data_f2508fe325c1d2ac677437cdaab4a8fb
#
_entry.id   f2508fe325c1d2ac677437cdaab4a8fb
#
_cell.length_a   1.000
_cell.length_b   1.000
_cell.length_c   1.000
_cell.angle_alpha   90.00
_cell.angle_beta   90.00
_cell.angle_gamma   90.00
#
_symmetry.space_group_name_H-M   'P 1'
#
loop_
_entity.id
_entity.type
_entity.pdbx_description
1 polymer ?
#
loop_
_entity_poly.entity_id
_entity_poly.type
_entity_poly.pdbx_seq_one_letter_code
_entity_poly.pdbx_strand_id
1 'polypeptide(L)'
;MYATDFKFDGQLLSSFGFTCISWDGDPNASNIVSNIEFTTGRAMGRYTWDHYSAQFSEPLSAIIQIGAFECPGGSLRELTPEMLSPIMRWLNRRDGYKEFQLVSQVGYEDLYFYAQINVKPLQCRGRVYALELSVGTNLPFAVRKCSEDFTISTANETQTITDISDDIGDTPLLMQVTSKGAGTLTIANNRLSAKEQTEIKSVVNDEIFTLDGVNLIATDSADRTDAPLSKRFNYRFPKLVNTYENTENVFTFSLPCTVHVEWDSPVKVGL
;
A
#
# COMPACT_ATOMS: atom_id res chain seq x y z
N MET A 1 4.26 -7.59 -19.70
CA MET A 1 2.96 -7.51 -19.00
C MET A 1 1.89 -7.18 -20.03
N TYR A 2 0.71 -7.82 -20.01
CA TYR A 2 -0.29 -7.70 -21.09
C TYR A 2 -1.69 -7.45 -20.54
N ALA A 3 -1.80 -6.63 -19.49
CA ALA A 3 -3.12 -6.22 -19.03
C ALA A 3 -3.84 -5.42 -20.13
N THR A 4 -5.05 -5.79 -20.45
CA THR A 4 -5.88 -5.09 -21.44
C THR A 4 -6.68 -3.96 -20.82
N ASP A 5 -6.80 -3.96 -19.49
CA ASP A 5 -7.57 -2.98 -18.72
C ASP A 5 -6.88 -2.73 -17.35
N PHE A 6 -7.17 -1.62 -16.73
CA PHE A 6 -6.75 -1.30 -15.38
C PHE A 6 -7.85 -0.56 -14.63
N LYS A 7 -7.78 -0.60 -13.31
CA LYS A 7 -8.61 0.16 -12.40
C LYS A 7 -7.79 1.26 -11.74
N PHE A 8 -8.27 2.49 -11.76
CA PHE A 8 -7.63 3.63 -11.11
C PHE A 8 -8.66 4.41 -10.30
N ASP A 9 -8.39 4.64 -9.03
CA ASP A 9 -9.32 5.29 -8.09
C ASP A 9 -10.74 4.70 -8.16
N GLY A 10 -10.83 3.37 -8.15
CA GLY A 10 -12.10 2.63 -8.16
C GLY A 10 -12.79 2.51 -9.52
N GLN A 11 -12.33 3.17 -10.59
CA GLN A 11 -12.96 3.14 -11.92
C GLN A 11 -12.12 2.35 -12.92
N LEU A 12 -12.78 1.64 -13.83
CA LEU A 12 -12.15 0.86 -14.91
C LEU A 12 -11.89 1.74 -16.14
N LEU A 13 -10.76 1.54 -16.82
CA LEU A 13 -10.46 2.18 -18.10
C LEU A 13 -11.52 1.88 -19.15
N SER A 14 -11.97 0.63 -19.22
CA SER A 14 -13.03 0.19 -20.16
C SER A 14 -14.36 0.92 -19.98
N SER A 15 -14.66 1.46 -18.79
CA SER A 15 -15.87 2.25 -18.55
C SER A 15 -15.89 3.57 -19.34
N PHE A 16 -14.73 4.05 -19.78
CA PHE A 16 -14.57 5.21 -20.67
C PHE A 16 -14.49 4.83 -22.16
N GLY A 17 -14.62 3.54 -22.49
CA GLY A 17 -14.49 3.04 -23.86
C GLY A 17 -13.06 2.94 -24.38
N PHE A 18 -12.07 2.91 -23.48
CA PHE A 18 -10.66 2.75 -23.80
C PHE A 18 -10.15 1.36 -23.42
N THR A 19 -9.05 0.95 -24.03
CA THR A 19 -8.31 -0.26 -23.69
C THR A 19 -6.81 -0.01 -23.77
N CYS A 20 -6.01 -0.81 -23.08
CA CYS A 20 -4.56 -0.77 -23.22
C CYS A 20 -4.15 -1.33 -24.59
N ILE A 21 -3.30 -0.60 -25.30
CA ILE A 21 -2.78 -0.97 -26.63
C ILE A 21 -1.40 -1.61 -26.49
N SER A 22 -0.54 -0.95 -25.74
CA SER A 22 0.82 -1.43 -25.49
C SER A 22 1.29 -1.03 -24.09
N TRP A 23 2.23 -1.81 -23.60
CA TRP A 23 3.03 -1.54 -22.42
C TRP A 23 4.46 -1.36 -22.91
N ASP A 24 5.05 -0.18 -22.64
CA ASP A 24 6.41 0.09 -22.98
C ASP A 24 7.31 -0.48 -21.87
N GLY A 25 8.12 -1.43 -22.25
CA GLY A 25 9.08 -2.12 -21.40
C GLY A 25 9.63 -3.30 -22.19
N ASP A 26 10.92 -3.52 -22.17
CA ASP A 26 11.50 -4.75 -22.69
C ASP A 26 10.99 -5.90 -21.80
N PRO A 27 10.13 -6.81 -22.29
CA PRO A 27 9.61 -7.93 -21.51
C PRO A 27 10.72 -8.87 -21.00
N ASN A 28 11.93 -8.74 -21.56
CA ASN A 28 13.11 -9.50 -21.14
C ASN A 28 14.01 -8.74 -20.15
N ALA A 29 13.75 -7.46 -19.91
CA ALA A 29 14.58 -6.58 -19.08
C ALA A 29 13.80 -5.79 -18.02
N SER A 30 12.51 -6.06 -17.81
CA SER A 30 11.72 -5.39 -16.76
C SER A 30 12.21 -5.81 -15.37
N ASN A 31 12.58 -4.84 -14.56
CA ASN A 31 12.87 -5.07 -13.15
C ASN A 31 11.57 -5.45 -12.42
N ILE A 32 11.63 -6.51 -11.61
CA ILE A 32 10.50 -6.92 -10.77
C ILE A 32 10.25 -5.88 -9.66
N VAL A 33 11.30 -5.21 -9.21
CA VAL A 33 11.27 -4.10 -8.25
C VAL A 33 12.22 -3.02 -8.72
N SER A 34 12.13 -1.80 -8.18
CA SER A 34 13.12 -0.76 -8.46
C SER A 34 14.52 -1.18 -7.97
N ASN A 35 15.54 -0.59 -8.57
CA ASN A 35 16.93 -0.92 -8.27
C ASN A 35 17.24 -0.73 -6.79
N ILE A 36 18.02 -1.66 -6.23
CA ILE A 36 18.54 -1.56 -4.87
C ILE A 36 19.95 -1.00 -4.93
N GLU A 37 20.19 0.09 -4.25
CA GLU A 37 21.50 0.67 -4.04
C GLU A 37 22.13 0.10 -2.76
N PHE A 38 23.35 -0.41 -2.90
CA PHE A 38 24.12 -0.96 -1.78
C PHE A 38 25.18 0.04 -1.35
N THR A 39 25.14 0.45 -0.09
CA THR A 39 26.23 1.20 0.52
C THR A 39 27.24 0.24 1.09
N THR A 40 28.42 0.19 0.50
CA THR A 40 29.50 -0.70 0.92
C THR A 40 30.77 0.09 1.18
N GLY A 41 31.64 -0.43 2.02
CA GLY A 41 32.95 0.16 2.29
C GLY A 41 33.98 -0.91 2.61
N ARG A 42 35.25 -0.55 2.50
CA ARG A 42 36.36 -1.45 2.79
C ARG A 42 37.33 -0.79 3.76
N ALA A 43 37.57 -1.40 4.89
CA ALA A 43 38.60 -0.97 5.81
C ALA A 43 40.01 -1.19 5.20
N MET A 44 40.95 -0.29 5.49
CA MET A 44 42.33 -0.40 5.03
C MET A 44 42.93 -1.74 5.48
N GLY A 45 43.53 -2.48 4.54
CA GLY A 45 44.13 -3.78 4.81
C GLY A 45 43.20 -4.97 4.76
N ARG A 46 41.88 -4.81 4.51
CA ARG A 46 40.94 -5.91 4.26
C ARG A 46 40.65 -6.09 2.77
N TYR A 47 40.49 -7.34 2.35
CA TYR A 47 40.09 -7.66 0.99
C TYR A 47 38.56 -7.70 0.80
N THR A 48 37.80 -7.89 1.90
CA THR A 48 36.33 -7.95 1.92
C THR A 48 35.73 -6.57 2.01
N TRP A 49 34.61 -6.37 1.32
CA TRP A 49 33.76 -5.17 1.45
C TRP A 49 32.74 -5.41 2.55
N ASP A 50 32.63 -4.45 3.45
CA ASP A 50 31.57 -4.45 4.47
C ASP A 50 30.31 -3.83 3.87
N HIS A 51 29.16 -4.47 4.08
CA HIS A 51 27.85 -3.96 3.70
C HIS A 51 27.29 -3.10 4.83
N TYR A 52 26.97 -1.84 4.54
CA TYR A 52 26.43 -0.92 5.55
C TYR A 52 24.92 -0.75 5.45
N SER A 53 24.38 -0.65 4.22
CA SER A 53 22.95 -0.50 3.99
C SER A 53 22.57 -0.92 2.57
N ALA A 54 21.29 -1.21 2.40
CA ALA A 54 20.63 -1.35 1.10
C ALA A 54 19.34 -0.55 1.14
N GLN A 55 19.04 0.19 0.07
CA GLN A 55 17.83 0.97 -0.07
C GLN A 55 17.35 0.93 -1.53
N PHE A 56 16.06 1.07 -1.73
CA PHE A 56 15.52 1.23 -3.08
C PHE A 56 15.87 2.63 -3.60
N SER A 57 16.37 2.71 -4.84
CA SER A 57 16.81 3.98 -5.44
C SER A 57 15.63 4.86 -5.90
N GLU A 58 14.54 4.23 -6.36
CA GLU A 58 13.37 4.92 -6.93
C GLU A 58 12.10 4.07 -6.79
N PRO A 59 10.90 4.69 -6.87
CA PRO A 59 9.65 3.96 -6.98
C PRO A 59 9.50 3.32 -8.37
N LEU A 60 8.51 2.41 -8.51
CA LEU A 60 8.19 1.81 -9.81
C LEU A 60 7.61 2.85 -10.77
N SER A 61 7.89 2.67 -12.06
CA SER A 61 7.30 3.46 -13.13
C SER A 61 7.02 2.60 -14.35
N ALA A 62 5.98 2.97 -15.11
CA ALA A 62 5.62 2.31 -16.35
C ALA A 62 5.07 3.30 -17.37
N ILE A 63 5.19 2.98 -18.65
CA ILE A 63 4.54 3.70 -19.73
C ILE A 63 3.49 2.77 -20.34
N ILE A 64 2.25 3.25 -20.42
CA ILE A 64 1.10 2.53 -20.95
C ILE A 64 0.51 3.34 -22.09
N GLN A 65 0.24 2.71 -23.22
CA GLN A 65 -0.52 3.36 -24.29
C GLN A 65 -1.95 2.85 -24.29
N ILE A 66 -2.90 3.78 -24.31
CA ILE A 66 -4.33 3.49 -24.34
C ILE A 66 -4.99 4.12 -25.57
N GLY A 67 -6.05 3.49 -26.04
CA GLY A 67 -6.84 4.00 -27.16
C GLY A 67 -8.23 3.44 -27.20
N ALA A 68 -9.07 3.99 -28.06
CA ALA A 68 -10.39 3.48 -28.36
C ALA A 68 -10.42 2.87 -29.78
N PHE A 69 -11.07 1.72 -29.92
CA PHE A 69 -11.25 1.08 -31.22
C PHE A 69 -12.67 1.37 -31.79
N GLU A 70 -12.78 1.43 -33.12
CA GLU A 70 -14.10 1.59 -33.80
C GLU A 70 -14.96 0.34 -33.59
N CYS A 71 -14.34 -0.84 -33.60
CA CYS A 71 -14.94 -2.12 -33.26
C CYS A 71 -13.88 -3.07 -32.72
N PRO A 72 -14.26 -4.15 -32.02
CA PRO A 72 -13.30 -5.12 -31.51
C PRO A 72 -12.38 -5.67 -32.62
N GLY A 73 -11.07 -5.45 -32.49
CA GLY A 73 -10.06 -5.82 -33.48
C GLY A 73 -9.96 -4.91 -34.70
N GLY A 74 -10.65 -3.76 -34.68
CA GLY A 74 -10.62 -2.75 -35.76
C GLY A 74 -9.47 -1.75 -35.63
N SER A 75 -9.55 -0.66 -36.40
CA SER A 75 -8.61 0.45 -36.33
C SER A 75 -8.85 1.32 -35.11
N LEU A 76 -7.80 2.04 -34.66
CA LEU A 76 -7.92 3.05 -33.64
C LEU A 76 -8.85 4.18 -34.07
N ARG A 77 -9.75 4.55 -33.20
CA ARG A 77 -10.69 5.67 -33.42
C ARG A 77 -9.98 6.99 -33.11
N GLU A 78 -10.31 8.04 -33.90
CA GLU A 78 -9.95 9.41 -33.54
C GLU A 78 -10.62 9.82 -32.22
N LEU A 79 -9.81 10.35 -31.29
CA LEU A 79 -10.29 10.79 -29.99
C LEU A 79 -10.74 12.25 -30.07
N THR A 80 -12.04 12.47 -29.90
CA THR A 80 -12.61 13.81 -29.87
C THR A 80 -12.39 14.50 -28.51
N PRO A 81 -12.46 15.84 -28.42
CA PRO A 81 -12.36 16.57 -27.16
C PRO A 81 -13.37 16.09 -26.09
N GLU A 82 -14.57 15.68 -26.50
CA GLU A 82 -15.61 15.15 -25.61
C GLU A 82 -15.20 13.80 -25.00
N MET A 83 -14.45 12.97 -25.70
CA MET A 83 -13.89 11.72 -25.20
C MET A 83 -12.66 11.97 -24.33
N LEU A 84 -11.84 12.94 -24.68
CA LEU A 84 -10.59 13.25 -23.98
C LEU A 84 -10.85 13.90 -22.62
N SER A 85 -11.80 14.83 -22.52
CA SER A 85 -12.03 15.60 -21.30
C SER A 85 -12.35 14.73 -20.07
N PRO A 86 -13.26 13.75 -20.11
CA PRO A 86 -13.54 12.88 -18.96
C PRO A 86 -12.34 12.04 -18.55
N ILE A 87 -11.62 11.44 -19.51
CA ILE A 87 -10.47 10.57 -19.21
C ILE A 87 -9.27 11.37 -18.66
N MET A 88 -9.02 12.57 -19.21
CA MET A 88 -7.98 13.46 -18.69
C MET A 88 -8.29 13.93 -17.28
N ARG A 89 -9.56 14.25 -16.99
CA ARG A 89 -10.00 14.61 -15.63
C ARG A 89 -9.84 13.47 -14.64
N TRP A 90 -10.08 12.24 -15.05
CA TRP A 90 -9.96 11.06 -14.22
C TRP A 90 -8.50 10.70 -13.94
N LEU A 91 -7.64 10.68 -14.96
CA LEU A 91 -6.25 10.20 -14.84
C LEU A 91 -5.29 11.29 -14.36
N ASN A 92 -5.37 12.51 -14.90
CA ASN A 92 -4.42 13.58 -14.61
C ASN A 92 -4.84 14.36 -13.35
N ARG A 93 -4.72 13.73 -12.20
CA ARG A 93 -5.15 14.27 -10.89
C ARG A 93 -3.99 14.93 -10.15
N ARG A 94 -4.33 15.90 -9.26
CA ARG A 94 -3.37 16.63 -8.42
C ARG A 94 -3.53 16.33 -6.93
N ASP A 95 -4.48 15.48 -6.56
CA ASP A 95 -4.88 15.18 -5.19
C ASP A 95 -4.14 13.96 -4.58
N GLY A 96 -2.92 13.69 -5.06
CA GLY A 96 -2.03 12.66 -4.54
C GLY A 96 -2.12 11.32 -5.28
N TYR A 97 -1.47 10.33 -4.70
CA TYR A 97 -1.48 8.97 -5.22
C TYR A 97 -2.84 8.30 -5.03
N LYS A 98 -3.26 7.51 -6.01
CA LYS A 98 -4.51 6.75 -5.99
C LYS A 98 -4.24 5.28 -6.24
N GLU A 99 -5.17 4.44 -5.82
CA GLU A 99 -5.09 3.01 -6.09
C GLU A 99 -5.11 2.73 -7.59
N PHE A 100 -4.14 1.95 -8.02
CA PHE A 100 -3.99 1.47 -9.39
C PHE A 100 -3.88 -0.06 -9.34
N GLN A 101 -4.68 -0.74 -10.12
CA GLN A 101 -4.74 -2.20 -10.18
C GLN A 101 -4.81 -2.66 -11.63
N LEU A 102 -4.01 -3.66 -11.98
CA LEU A 102 -4.08 -4.30 -13.28
C LEU A 102 -5.24 -5.29 -13.31
N VAL A 103 -6.08 -5.19 -14.35
CA VAL A 103 -7.22 -6.08 -14.55
C VAL A 103 -6.88 -7.07 -15.66
N SER A 104 -7.35 -8.32 -15.52
CA SER A 104 -7.12 -9.40 -16.48
C SER A 104 -5.66 -9.86 -16.62
N GLN A 105 -4.81 -9.52 -15.66
CA GLN A 105 -3.45 -10.00 -15.56
C GLN A 105 -3.39 -11.11 -14.50
N VAL A 106 -3.13 -12.34 -14.93
CA VAL A 106 -3.05 -13.50 -14.01
C VAL A 106 -1.96 -13.28 -12.95
N GLY A 107 -2.31 -13.46 -11.67
CA GLY A 107 -1.44 -13.27 -10.53
C GLY A 107 -1.35 -11.84 -10.00
N TYR A 108 -2.14 -10.92 -10.55
CA TYR A 108 -2.21 -9.51 -10.12
C TYR A 108 -3.60 -9.09 -9.60
N GLU A 109 -4.51 -10.04 -9.43
CA GLU A 109 -5.91 -9.78 -9.13
C GLU A 109 -6.11 -9.10 -7.77
N ASP A 110 -5.21 -9.36 -6.82
CA ASP A 110 -5.22 -8.84 -5.45
C ASP A 110 -4.05 -7.88 -5.15
N LEU A 111 -3.31 -7.47 -6.20
CA LEU A 111 -2.20 -6.56 -6.08
C LEU A 111 -2.61 -5.13 -6.44
N TYR A 112 -2.15 -4.20 -5.62
CA TYR A 112 -2.41 -2.78 -5.74
C TYR A 112 -1.11 -1.99 -5.81
N PHE A 113 -1.16 -0.90 -6.53
CA PHE A 113 -0.12 0.12 -6.55
C PHE A 113 -0.75 1.45 -6.18
N TYR A 114 -0.03 2.31 -5.51
CA TYR A 114 -0.46 3.69 -5.30
C TYR A 114 0.26 4.56 -6.33
N ALA A 115 -0.47 5.05 -7.32
CA ALA A 115 0.10 5.69 -8.50
C ALA A 115 -0.42 7.11 -8.75
N GLN A 116 0.40 7.88 -9.46
CA GLN A 116 0.01 9.11 -10.16
C GLN A 116 0.21 8.90 -11.66
N ILE A 117 -0.65 9.48 -12.47
CA ILE A 117 -0.63 9.28 -13.91
C ILE A 117 -0.52 10.64 -14.62
N ASN A 118 0.48 10.77 -15.48
CA ASN A 118 0.59 11.86 -16.44
C ASN A 118 0.14 11.38 -17.81
N VAL A 119 -0.64 12.18 -18.50
CA VAL A 119 -1.27 11.82 -19.79
C VAL A 119 -0.71 12.69 -20.89
N LYS A 120 -0.20 12.07 -21.96
CA LYS A 120 0.31 12.72 -23.16
C LYS A 120 -0.46 12.25 -24.39
N PRO A 121 -1.13 13.14 -25.15
CA PRO A 121 -1.80 12.76 -26.39
C PRO A 121 -0.81 12.33 -27.48
N LEU A 122 -1.06 11.20 -28.11
CA LEU A 122 -0.35 10.73 -29.30
C LEU A 122 -1.09 11.16 -30.56
N GLN A 123 -0.42 11.97 -31.38
CA GLN A 123 -1.01 12.58 -32.55
C GLN A 123 -0.44 12.00 -33.85
N CYS A 124 -1.32 11.81 -34.82
CA CYS A 124 -0.98 11.54 -36.21
C CYS A 124 -1.69 12.55 -37.11
N ARG A 125 -0.91 13.28 -37.92
CA ARG A 125 -1.42 14.31 -38.84
C ARG A 125 -2.34 15.35 -38.15
N GLY A 126 -1.99 15.74 -36.89
CA GLY A 126 -2.74 16.73 -36.13
C GLY A 126 -4.01 16.20 -35.43
N ARG A 127 -4.28 14.91 -35.48
CA ARG A 127 -5.42 14.25 -34.82
C ARG A 127 -4.89 13.31 -33.72
N VAL A 128 -5.62 13.21 -32.62
CA VAL A 128 -5.29 12.33 -31.49
C VAL A 128 -5.94 10.97 -31.70
N TYR A 129 -5.15 9.88 -31.63
CA TYR A 129 -5.63 8.51 -31.77
C TYR A 129 -5.37 7.65 -30.52
N ALA A 130 -4.41 8.04 -29.70
CA ALA A 130 -4.07 7.31 -28.48
C ALA A 130 -3.57 8.28 -27.42
N LEU A 131 -3.48 7.78 -26.19
CA LEU A 131 -2.86 8.49 -25.07
C LEU A 131 -1.71 7.65 -24.53
N GLU A 132 -0.58 8.29 -24.26
CA GLU A 132 0.54 7.72 -23.52
C GLU A 132 0.40 8.13 -22.05
N LEU A 133 0.38 7.16 -21.18
CA LEU A 133 0.26 7.31 -19.74
C LEU A 133 1.63 7.04 -19.11
N SER A 134 2.21 8.03 -18.44
CA SER A 134 3.37 7.82 -17.58
C SER A 134 2.84 7.58 -16.17
N VAL A 135 2.91 6.34 -15.72
CA VAL A 135 2.48 5.90 -14.40
C VAL A 135 3.70 5.91 -13.47
N GLY A 136 3.63 6.65 -12.38
CA GLY A 136 4.64 6.66 -11.33
C GLY A 136 4.02 6.26 -9.99
N THR A 137 4.63 5.30 -9.29
CA THR A 137 4.14 4.83 -7.98
C THR A 137 4.82 5.58 -6.82
N ASN A 138 4.30 5.42 -5.60
CA ASN A 138 4.96 5.92 -4.39
C ASN A 138 5.84 4.87 -3.71
N LEU A 139 5.74 3.60 -4.14
CA LEU A 139 6.47 2.47 -3.57
C LEU A 139 7.28 1.75 -4.65
N PRO A 140 8.39 1.10 -4.28
CA PRO A 140 9.22 0.32 -5.21
C PRO A 140 8.66 -1.08 -5.50
N PHE A 141 7.48 -1.42 -5.01
CA PHE A 141 6.82 -2.73 -5.12
C PHE A 141 5.30 -2.56 -5.10
N ALA A 142 4.57 -3.63 -5.41
CA ALA A 142 3.13 -3.71 -5.20
C ALA A 142 2.79 -3.98 -3.73
N VAL A 143 1.52 -3.78 -3.38
CA VAL A 143 0.99 -4.14 -2.06
C VAL A 143 -0.21 -5.07 -2.21
N ARG A 144 -0.37 -5.97 -1.24
CA ARG A 144 -1.58 -6.77 -1.05
C ARG A 144 -2.28 -6.28 0.21
N LYS A 145 -3.55 -5.97 0.10
CA LYS A 145 -4.38 -5.59 1.24
C LYS A 145 -4.72 -6.82 2.05
N CYS A 146 -4.37 -6.80 3.32
CA CYS A 146 -4.65 -7.86 4.29
C CYS A 146 -5.53 -7.31 5.39
N SER A 147 -6.41 -8.17 5.93
CA SER A 147 -7.24 -7.83 7.08
C SER A 147 -7.53 -9.08 7.91
N GLU A 148 -7.62 -8.90 9.22
CA GLU A 148 -8.01 -9.93 10.16
C GLU A 148 -8.97 -9.38 11.22
N ASP A 149 -9.93 -10.22 11.63
CA ASP A 149 -10.87 -9.99 12.74
C ASP A 149 -10.66 -11.03 13.80
N PHE A 150 -10.47 -10.63 15.07
CA PHE A 150 -10.34 -11.57 16.17
C PHE A 150 -10.86 -10.99 17.49
N THR A 151 -11.09 -11.88 18.46
CA THR A 151 -11.54 -11.52 19.79
C THR A 151 -10.61 -12.07 20.85
N ILE A 152 -10.16 -11.21 21.73
CA ILE A 152 -9.38 -11.50 22.93
C ILE A 152 -10.37 -11.63 24.08
N SER A 153 -10.54 -12.84 24.59
CA SER A 153 -11.55 -13.17 25.61
C SER A 153 -11.05 -12.92 27.03
N THR A 154 -9.75 -13.05 27.26
CA THR A 154 -9.11 -12.90 28.57
C THR A 154 -7.93 -11.93 28.52
N ALA A 155 -7.64 -11.32 29.66
CA ALA A 155 -6.47 -10.44 29.78
C ALA A 155 -5.17 -11.22 29.54
N ASN A 156 -4.23 -10.59 28.82
CA ASN A 156 -2.93 -11.14 28.41
C ASN A 156 -3.01 -12.33 27.45
N GLU A 157 -4.13 -12.52 26.80
CA GLU A 157 -4.27 -13.46 25.68
C GLU A 157 -3.47 -12.96 24.47
N THR A 158 -2.98 -13.90 23.67
CA THR A 158 -2.15 -13.62 22.50
C THR A 158 -2.84 -13.98 21.21
N GLN A 159 -2.62 -13.17 20.18
CA GLN A 159 -2.99 -13.44 18.79
C GLN A 159 -1.78 -13.39 17.90
N THR A 160 -1.61 -14.36 17.02
CA THR A 160 -0.56 -14.35 16.01
C THR A 160 -1.11 -13.80 14.70
N ILE A 161 -0.45 -12.79 14.16
CA ILE A 161 -0.68 -12.26 12.82
C ILE A 161 0.53 -12.64 11.97
N THR A 162 0.29 -13.33 10.85
CA THR A 162 1.34 -13.72 9.91
C THR A 162 1.24 -12.82 8.68
N ASP A 163 2.27 -12.01 8.44
CA ASP A 163 2.35 -11.22 7.22
C ASP A 163 2.85 -12.06 6.04
N ILE A 164 2.43 -11.69 4.85
CA ILE A 164 2.86 -12.34 3.59
C ILE A 164 3.87 -11.47 2.83
N SER A 165 4.52 -10.54 3.52
CA SER A 165 5.48 -9.60 2.94
C SER A 165 6.68 -10.30 2.32
N ASP A 166 7.05 -9.88 1.11
CA ASP A 166 8.30 -10.28 0.45
C ASP A 166 9.50 -9.43 0.89
N ASP A 167 9.27 -8.41 1.74
CA ASP A 167 10.34 -7.52 2.21
C ASP A 167 10.44 -7.50 3.74
N ILE A 168 11.60 -7.03 4.21
CA ILE A 168 11.89 -6.85 5.63
C ILE A 168 11.49 -5.44 6.07
N GLY A 169 11.18 -5.30 7.35
CA GLY A 169 10.96 -4.00 7.97
C GLY A 169 9.64 -3.90 8.72
N ASP A 170 9.27 -2.68 9.01
CA ASP A 170 8.08 -2.35 9.77
C ASP A 170 6.89 -2.10 8.84
N THR A 171 5.80 -2.85 9.01
CA THR A 171 4.53 -2.62 8.32
C THR A 171 3.54 -1.97 9.29
N PRO A 172 3.15 -0.70 9.08
CA PRO A 172 2.19 -0.01 9.94
C PRO A 172 0.80 -0.64 9.80
N LEU A 173 0.07 -0.70 10.92
CA LEU A 173 -1.27 -1.25 10.98
C LEU A 173 -2.32 -0.13 11.09
N LEU A 174 -3.46 -0.31 10.42
CA LEU A 174 -4.72 0.31 10.81
C LEU A 174 -5.45 -0.67 11.73
N MET A 175 -5.54 -0.34 13.01
CA MET A 175 -6.13 -1.23 14.01
C MET A 175 -7.31 -0.56 14.70
N GLN A 176 -8.48 -1.19 14.64
CA GLN A 176 -9.64 -0.79 15.42
C GLN A 176 -9.83 -1.76 16.58
N VAL A 177 -9.84 -1.24 17.80
CA VAL A 177 -9.97 -2.03 19.03
C VAL A 177 -11.19 -1.60 19.81
N THR A 178 -12.12 -2.52 20.05
CA THR A 178 -13.25 -2.31 20.96
C THR A 178 -12.94 -2.99 22.29
N SER A 179 -12.67 -2.20 23.33
CA SER A 179 -12.37 -2.74 24.65
C SER A 179 -13.58 -3.40 25.29
N LYS A 180 -13.40 -4.57 25.91
CA LYS A 180 -14.40 -5.27 26.74
C LYS A 180 -14.02 -5.27 28.22
N GLY A 181 -13.08 -4.40 28.59
CA GLY A 181 -12.63 -4.23 29.97
C GLY A 181 -12.25 -2.77 30.24
N ALA A 182 -12.04 -2.44 31.50
CA ALA A 182 -11.60 -1.10 31.94
C ALA A 182 -10.19 -1.16 32.53
N GLY A 183 -9.40 -0.12 32.32
CA GLY A 183 -8.03 -0.03 32.86
C GLY A 183 -7.01 0.54 31.88
N THR A 184 -5.83 -0.04 31.81
CA THR A 184 -4.80 0.29 30.84
C THR A 184 -4.76 -0.80 29.77
N LEU A 185 -5.04 -0.41 28.52
CA LEU A 185 -4.86 -1.29 27.37
C LEU A 185 -3.43 -1.18 26.87
N THR A 186 -2.71 -2.29 26.92
CA THR A 186 -1.42 -2.46 26.28
C THR A 186 -1.53 -3.45 25.13
N ILE A 187 -1.04 -3.07 23.96
CA ILE A 187 -0.93 -3.92 22.79
C ILE A 187 0.57 -4.13 22.55
N ALA A 188 1.05 -5.32 22.88
CA ALA A 188 2.46 -5.67 22.86
C ALA A 188 2.74 -6.63 21.70
N ASN A 189 3.67 -6.28 20.81
CA ASN A 189 4.21 -7.17 19.80
C ASN A 189 5.53 -7.77 20.30
N ASN A 190 5.66 -9.10 20.23
CA ASN A 190 6.86 -9.83 20.69
C ASN A 190 8.16 -9.44 19.96
N ARG A 191 8.05 -8.78 18.80
CA ARG A 191 9.17 -8.28 18.00
C ARG A 191 9.67 -6.90 18.41
N LEU A 192 8.91 -6.21 19.25
CA LEU A 192 9.19 -4.84 19.69
C LEU A 192 9.69 -4.82 21.14
N SER A 193 10.54 -3.86 21.46
CA SER A 193 10.94 -3.60 22.83
C SER A 193 9.77 -3.08 23.67
N ALA A 194 9.87 -3.19 25.00
CA ALA A 194 8.83 -2.69 25.91
C ALA A 194 8.53 -1.18 25.77
N LYS A 195 9.50 -0.40 25.26
CA LYS A 195 9.34 1.05 25.03
C LYS A 195 8.57 1.41 23.74
N GLU A 196 8.43 0.44 22.86
CA GLU A 196 7.75 0.61 21.56
C GLU A 196 6.32 0.06 21.57
N GLN A 197 5.89 -0.52 22.68
CA GLN A 197 4.55 -1.05 22.85
C GLN A 197 3.50 0.07 22.86
N THR A 198 2.32 -0.22 22.30
CA THR A 198 1.17 0.67 22.35
C THR A 198 0.53 0.65 23.73
N GLU A 199 0.30 1.82 24.33
CA GLU A 199 -0.35 1.95 25.63
C GLU A 199 -1.42 3.03 25.62
N ILE A 200 -2.65 2.69 26.08
CA ILE A 200 -3.76 3.60 26.26
C ILE A 200 -4.27 3.46 27.70
N LYS A 201 -4.17 4.54 28.48
CA LYS A 201 -4.58 4.57 29.90
C LYS A 201 -6.07 4.92 30.07
N SER A 202 -6.64 4.54 31.21
CA SER A 202 -8.00 4.91 31.61
C SER A 202 -9.07 4.53 30.57
N VAL A 203 -8.90 3.36 29.94
CA VAL A 203 -9.87 2.78 29.01
C VAL A 203 -11.13 2.39 29.78
N VAL A 204 -12.29 2.60 29.18
CA VAL A 204 -13.58 2.16 29.71
C VAL A 204 -14.16 1.02 28.84
N ASN A 205 -15.12 0.30 29.42
CA ASN A 205 -15.77 -0.79 28.68
C ASN A 205 -16.51 -0.26 27.45
N ASP A 206 -16.46 -1.02 26.35
CA ASP A 206 -17.05 -0.71 25.03
C ASP A 206 -16.49 0.57 24.36
N GLU A 207 -15.38 1.12 24.83
CA GLU A 207 -14.68 2.20 24.16
C GLU A 207 -13.97 1.66 22.90
N ILE A 208 -14.13 2.39 21.78
CA ILE A 208 -13.55 2.01 20.49
C ILE A 208 -12.38 2.95 20.19
N PHE A 209 -11.24 2.38 19.86
CA PHE A 209 -10.05 3.10 19.41
C PHE A 209 -9.77 2.76 17.97
N THR A 210 -9.47 3.77 17.15
CA THR A 210 -8.91 3.58 15.82
C THR A 210 -7.48 4.12 15.82
N LEU A 211 -6.52 3.24 15.60
CA LEU A 211 -5.09 3.51 15.57
C LEU A 211 -4.59 3.37 14.15
N ASP A 212 -4.43 4.49 13.45
CA ASP A 212 -3.89 4.54 12.10
C ASP A 212 -2.38 4.74 12.15
N GLY A 213 -1.63 3.66 11.99
CA GLY A 213 -0.17 3.67 12.00
C GLY A 213 0.45 4.28 10.74
N VAL A 214 -0.31 4.33 9.63
CA VAL A 214 0.15 4.93 8.36
C VAL A 214 0.16 6.45 8.46
N ASN A 215 -0.97 7.04 8.90
CA ASN A 215 -1.14 8.49 9.01
C ASN A 215 -0.75 9.03 10.39
N LEU A 216 -0.41 8.16 11.34
CA LEU A 216 -0.11 8.49 12.75
C LEU A 216 -1.27 9.21 13.45
N ILE A 217 -2.49 8.77 13.17
CA ILE A 217 -3.71 9.31 13.74
C ILE A 217 -4.34 8.30 14.69
N ALA A 218 -4.69 8.75 15.89
CA ALA A 218 -5.46 7.96 16.84
C ALA A 218 -6.74 8.69 17.21
N THR A 219 -7.86 7.95 17.20
CA THR A 219 -9.18 8.46 17.62
C THR A 219 -9.83 7.51 18.61
N ASP A 220 -10.73 8.03 19.44
CA ASP A 220 -11.58 7.25 20.32
C ASP A 220 -13.06 7.60 20.14
N SER A 221 -13.94 6.68 20.51
CA SER A 221 -15.40 6.87 20.42
C SER A 221 -15.98 7.63 21.63
N ALA A 222 -15.21 7.76 22.72
CA ALA A 222 -15.73 8.30 23.97
C ALA A 222 -15.62 9.81 24.05
N ASP A 223 -14.76 10.46 23.25
CA ASP A 223 -14.52 11.93 23.21
C ASP A 223 -14.52 12.55 24.62
N ARG A 224 -13.77 11.96 25.55
CA ARG A 224 -13.78 12.32 26.95
C ARG A 224 -13.02 13.59 27.22
N THR A 225 -13.74 14.64 27.63
CA THR A 225 -13.14 15.94 27.97
C THR A 225 -12.29 15.91 29.24
N ASP A 226 -12.64 15.05 30.21
CA ASP A 226 -11.90 14.83 31.47
C ASP A 226 -10.59 14.04 31.26
N ALA A 227 -10.56 13.17 30.26
CA ALA A 227 -9.43 12.32 29.93
C ALA A 227 -9.27 12.18 28.40
N PRO A 228 -8.86 13.23 27.67
CA PRO A 228 -8.74 13.18 26.22
C PRO A 228 -7.66 12.18 25.78
N LEU A 229 -7.87 11.53 24.64
CA LEU A 229 -6.98 10.48 24.12
C LEU A 229 -5.52 10.96 24.05
N SER A 230 -5.29 12.22 23.69
CA SER A 230 -3.95 12.83 23.63
C SER A 230 -3.14 12.81 24.93
N LYS A 231 -3.80 12.63 26.09
CA LYS A 231 -3.15 12.50 27.41
C LYS A 231 -3.06 11.03 27.88
N ARG A 232 -3.84 10.15 27.26
CA ARG A 232 -3.94 8.73 27.63
C ARG A 232 -3.08 7.84 26.76
N PHE A 233 -2.89 8.22 25.48
CA PHE A 233 -2.18 7.46 24.47
C PHE A 233 -0.68 7.83 24.46
N ASN A 234 0.19 6.84 24.38
CA ASN A 234 1.64 7.03 24.35
C ASN A 234 2.21 7.34 22.96
N TYR A 235 1.37 7.49 21.93
CA TYR A 235 1.76 7.74 20.53
C TYR A 235 2.69 6.68 19.92
N ARG A 236 2.58 5.44 20.41
CA ARG A 236 3.20 4.26 19.80
C ARG A 236 2.11 3.48 19.07
N PHE A 237 2.20 3.47 17.75
CA PHE A 237 1.24 2.78 16.91
C PHE A 237 1.64 1.31 16.74
N PRO A 238 0.68 0.37 16.73
CA PRO A 238 0.96 -1.04 16.48
C PRO A 238 1.49 -1.21 15.04
N LYS A 239 2.46 -2.10 14.88
CA LYS A 239 3.07 -2.44 13.59
C LYS A 239 3.50 -3.90 13.56
N LEU A 240 3.56 -4.48 12.38
CA LEU A 240 4.25 -5.74 12.12
C LEU A 240 5.73 -5.46 11.92
N VAL A 241 6.56 -6.42 12.32
CA VAL A 241 8.01 -6.38 12.10
C VAL A 241 8.41 -7.66 11.40
N ASN A 242 8.84 -7.54 10.15
CA ASN A 242 9.17 -8.67 9.29
C ASN A 242 10.68 -8.83 9.12
N THR A 243 11.13 -10.08 9.08
CA THR A 243 12.46 -10.48 8.64
C THR A 243 12.31 -11.50 7.51
N TYR A 244 13.37 -11.74 6.73
CA TYR A 244 13.33 -12.77 5.68
C TYR A 244 13.05 -14.20 6.20
N GLU A 245 13.37 -14.46 7.47
CA GLU A 245 13.20 -15.78 8.07
C GLU A 245 11.88 -15.93 8.81
N ASN A 246 11.26 -14.82 9.20
CA ASN A 246 10.07 -14.86 10.03
C ASN A 246 9.20 -13.62 9.87
N THR A 247 7.96 -13.84 9.49
CA THR A 247 6.90 -12.84 9.33
C THR A 247 5.77 -13.00 10.36
N GLU A 248 5.90 -13.92 11.32
CA GLU A 248 4.96 -14.08 12.42
C GLU A 248 5.17 -13.02 13.48
N ASN A 249 4.10 -12.33 13.85
CA ASN A 249 4.05 -11.31 14.90
C ASN A 249 3.03 -11.73 15.95
N VAL A 250 3.47 -11.95 17.18
CA VAL A 250 2.59 -12.35 18.28
C VAL A 250 2.23 -11.11 19.10
N PHE A 251 0.96 -10.73 19.03
CA PHE A 251 0.41 -9.63 19.81
C PHE A 251 -0.19 -10.13 21.11
N THR A 252 0.09 -9.43 22.20
CA THR A 252 -0.50 -9.66 23.53
C THR A 252 -1.35 -8.44 23.89
N PHE A 253 -2.59 -8.69 24.32
CA PHE A 253 -3.52 -7.64 24.74
C PHE A 253 -3.76 -7.72 26.24
N SER A 254 -3.54 -6.63 26.98
CA SER A 254 -3.70 -6.60 28.44
C SER A 254 -5.16 -6.60 28.91
N LEU A 255 -6.11 -6.31 28.04
CA LEU A 255 -7.56 -6.31 28.30
C LEU A 255 -8.30 -7.17 27.29
N PRO A 256 -9.45 -7.77 27.66
CA PRO A 256 -10.36 -8.35 26.70
C PRO A 256 -10.84 -7.31 25.70
N CYS A 257 -10.84 -7.65 24.40
CA CYS A 257 -11.25 -6.73 23.33
C CYS A 257 -11.62 -7.48 22.05
N THR A 258 -12.34 -6.80 21.16
CA THR A 258 -12.52 -7.23 19.77
C THR A 258 -11.65 -6.33 18.91
N VAL A 259 -10.92 -6.92 17.97
CA VAL A 259 -9.95 -6.23 17.13
C VAL A 259 -10.26 -6.50 15.67
N HIS A 260 -10.28 -5.43 14.89
CA HIS A 260 -10.18 -5.45 13.44
C HIS A 260 -8.85 -4.80 13.04
N VAL A 261 -8.08 -5.48 12.22
CA VAL A 261 -6.77 -4.98 11.77
C VAL A 261 -6.64 -5.07 10.26
N GLU A 262 -6.10 -4.02 9.65
CA GLU A 262 -5.80 -3.94 8.22
C GLU A 262 -4.35 -3.51 8.01
N TRP A 263 -3.72 -4.03 6.94
CA TRP A 263 -2.39 -3.60 6.53
C TRP A 263 -2.13 -3.86 5.05
N ASP A 264 -1.18 -3.13 4.51
CA ASP A 264 -0.69 -3.29 3.15
C ASP A 264 0.61 -4.12 3.20
N SER A 265 0.56 -5.36 2.73
CA SER A 265 1.72 -6.27 2.70
C SER A 265 2.53 -6.05 1.42
N PRO A 266 3.84 -5.73 1.48
CA PRO A 266 4.71 -5.59 0.32
C PRO A 266 4.84 -6.86 -0.50
N VAL A 267 4.67 -6.75 -1.82
CA VAL A 267 4.84 -7.86 -2.77
C VAL A 267 5.80 -7.42 -3.88
N LYS A 268 6.93 -8.12 -4.02
CA LYS A 268 7.98 -7.80 -4.99
C LYS A 268 7.63 -8.25 -6.39
N VAL A 269 6.74 -7.53 -7.03
CA VAL A 269 6.37 -7.68 -8.44
C VAL A 269 6.49 -6.35 -9.16
N GLY A 270 6.79 -6.39 -10.45
CA GLY A 270 6.88 -5.20 -11.31
C GLY A 270 5.52 -4.68 -11.75
N LEU A 271 5.53 -3.45 -12.26
CA LEU A 271 4.39 -2.78 -12.89
C LEU A 271 4.48 -2.91 -14.41
#